data_d8cc5d5407a68854b95704df570a2f2e
#
_entry.id   d8cc5d5407a68854b95704df570a2f2e
#
_cell.length_a   1.000
_cell.length_b   1.000
_cell.length_c   1.000
_cell.angle_alpha   90.00
_cell.angle_beta   90.00
_cell.angle_gamma   90.00
#
_symmetry.space_group_name_H-M   'P 1'
#
loop_
_entity.id
_entity.type
_entity.pdbx_description
1 polymer ?
#
loop_
_entity_poly.entity_id
_entity_poly.type
_entity_poly.pdbx_seq_one_letter_code
_entity_poly.pdbx_strand_id
1 'polypeptide(L)'
;MPVPDATKHNVVGGEALFLHEAIPGHHYQISLQQEDTLLPVFRRFLWYGAYGEGWALYTESLGKELGLYTDPYQYFGMLTSEMHRAIRLVVDVGLHTKGWTREQAIEYSKANEAEPEESIVAEIERYMAI
;
A
#
# COMPACT_ATOMS: atom_id res chain seq x y z
N MET A 1 -17.25 9.16 5.58
CA MET A 1 -17.33 7.82 4.95
C MET A 1 -18.24 6.95 5.80
N PRO A 2 -19.21 6.24 5.23
CA PRO A 2 -19.93 5.24 6.00
C PRO A 2 -18.93 4.17 6.45
N VAL A 3 -18.99 3.81 7.72
CA VAL A 3 -18.15 2.72 8.26
C VAL A 3 -18.60 1.44 7.55
N PRO A 4 -17.71 0.73 6.85
CA PRO A 4 -18.07 -0.55 6.25
C PRO A 4 -18.58 -1.49 7.34
N ASP A 5 -19.43 -2.41 6.95
CA ASP A 5 -19.92 -3.46 7.84
C ASP A 5 -18.74 -4.11 8.56
N ALA A 6 -18.66 -3.93 9.88
CA ALA A 6 -17.54 -4.42 10.69
C ALA A 6 -17.34 -5.94 10.60
N THR A 7 -18.38 -6.67 10.22
CA THR A 7 -18.31 -8.14 10.02
C THR A 7 -17.54 -8.53 8.75
N LYS A 8 -17.37 -7.59 7.84
CA LYS A 8 -16.60 -7.77 6.59
C LYS A 8 -15.18 -7.23 6.67
N HIS A 9 -14.81 -6.63 7.81
CA HIS A 9 -13.47 -6.08 7.98
C HIS A 9 -12.45 -7.22 8.12
N ASN A 10 -11.52 -7.29 7.18
CA ASN A 10 -10.43 -8.25 7.24
C ASN A 10 -9.31 -7.69 8.13
N VAL A 11 -9.03 -8.39 9.24
CA VAL A 11 -7.96 -8.02 10.19
C VAL A 11 -6.60 -8.63 9.83
N VAL A 12 -6.56 -9.46 8.79
CA VAL A 12 -5.38 -10.26 8.40
C VAL A 12 -4.19 -9.40 7.99
N GLY A 13 -4.39 -8.17 7.55
CA GLY A 13 -3.30 -7.22 7.22
C GLY A 13 -3.03 -6.17 8.30
N GLY A 14 -3.59 -6.30 9.50
CA GLY A 14 -3.54 -5.25 10.52
C GLY A 14 -2.13 -4.91 10.98
N GLU A 15 -1.26 -5.90 11.17
CA GLU A 15 0.14 -5.67 11.55
C GLU A 15 0.94 -5.02 10.43
N ALA A 16 0.74 -5.43 9.18
CA ALA A 16 1.37 -4.80 8.03
C ALA A 16 0.94 -3.33 7.88
N LEU A 17 -0.34 -3.06 7.99
CA LEU A 17 -0.87 -1.69 7.96
C LEU A 17 -0.30 -0.83 9.10
N PHE A 18 -0.19 -1.39 10.30
CA PHE A 18 0.44 -0.68 11.42
C PHE A 18 1.89 -0.31 11.14
N LEU A 19 2.68 -1.22 10.59
CA LEU A 19 4.07 -0.95 10.21
C LEU A 19 4.17 0.10 9.10
N HIS A 20 3.24 0.07 8.16
CA HIS A 20 3.17 1.02 7.04
C HIS A 20 2.86 2.44 7.51
N GLU A 21 1.79 2.59 8.29
CA GLU A 21 1.27 3.91 8.66
C GLU A 21 1.95 4.51 9.89
N ALA A 22 2.28 3.67 10.90
CA ALA A 22 2.79 4.16 12.17
C ALA A 22 4.32 4.06 12.27
N ILE A 23 4.84 3.07 12.98
CA ILE A 23 6.26 2.92 13.33
C ILE A 23 6.75 1.54 12.87
N PRO A 24 7.80 1.50 12.05
CA PRO A 24 8.68 2.57 11.59
C PRO A 24 8.27 3.23 10.26
N GLY A 25 7.01 3.12 9.84
CA GLY A 25 6.47 3.62 8.57
C GLY A 25 6.33 5.13 8.46
N HIS A 26 5.24 5.57 7.82
CA HIS A 26 5.02 6.99 7.47
C HIS A 26 5.16 7.94 8.64
N HIS A 27 4.49 7.66 9.76
CA HIS A 27 4.54 8.56 10.92
C HIS A 27 5.96 8.79 11.41
N TYR A 28 6.74 7.72 11.57
CA TYR A 28 8.12 7.81 12.03
C TYR A 28 9.02 8.54 11.03
N GLN A 29 8.97 8.17 9.75
CA GLN A 29 9.76 8.79 8.69
C GLN A 29 9.50 10.29 8.59
N ILE A 30 8.23 10.69 8.53
CA ILE A 30 7.83 12.09 8.38
C ILE A 30 8.21 12.90 9.62
N SER A 31 8.02 12.35 10.82
CA SER A 31 8.41 13.03 12.06
C SER A 31 9.90 13.31 12.09
N LEU A 32 10.76 12.32 11.80
CA LEU A 32 12.20 12.53 11.74
C LEU A 32 12.60 13.58 10.70
N GLN A 33 12.00 13.53 9.50
CA GLN A 33 12.27 14.50 8.45
C GLN A 33 11.90 15.93 8.88
N GLN A 34 10.77 16.10 9.56
CA GLN A 34 10.29 17.41 10.00
C GLN A 34 11.09 17.97 11.19
N GLU A 35 11.60 17.11 12.04
CA GLU A 35 12.40 17.48 13.22
C GLU A 35 13.87 17.80 12.85
N ASP A 36 14.38 17.32 11.72
CA ASP A 36 15.76 17.58 11.31
C ASP A 36 15.95 19.05 10.88
N THR A 37 16.44 19.85 11.82
CA THR A 37 16.71 21.28 11.61
C THR A 37 17.92 21.57 10.71
N LEU A 38 18.73 20.56 10.38
CA LEU A 38 19.84 20.71 9.41
C LEU A 38 19.34 20.72 7.97
N LEU A 39 18.14 20.21 7.73
CA LEU A 39 17.52 20.26 6.41
C LEU A 39 16.91 21.64 6.13
N PRO A 40 17.02 22.14 4.89
CA PRO A 40 16.27 23.32 4.47
C PRO A 40 14.77 23.12 4.67
N VAL A 41 14.04 24.18 5.01
CA VAL A 41 12.62 24.12 5.35
C VAL A 41 11.79 23.42 4.28
N PHE A 42 12.03 23.71 2.99
CA PHE A 42 11.28 23.04 1.92
C PHE A 42 11.48 21.54 1.91
N ARG A 43 12.66 21.01 2.26
CA ARG A 43 12.92 19.55 2.33
C ARG A 43 12.26 18.88 3.52
N ARG A 44 12.09 19.60 4.59
CA ARG A 44 11.43 19.07 5.80
C ARG A 44 9.95 18.76 5.56
N PHE A 45 9.30 19.50 4.67
CA PHE A 45 7.86 19.39 4.38
C PHE A 45 7.53 18.87 2.98
N LEU A 46 8.56 18.60 2.17
CA LEU A 46 8.35 18.07 0.83
C LEU A 46 8.04 16.57 0.89
N TRP A 47 7.06 16.16 0.12
CA TRP A 47 6.68 14.76 -0.04
C TRP A 47 7.06 14.24 -1.44
N TYR A 48 7.84 13.17 -1.46
CA TYR A 48 8.10 12.38 -2.65
C TYR A 48 7.41 11.02 -2.50
N GLY A 49 6.33 10.79 -3.27
CA GLY A 49 5.52 9.57 -3.17
C GLY A 49 6.35 8.28 -3.25
N ALA A 50 7.24 8.17 -4.24
CA ALA A 50 8.09 6.99 -4.39
C ALA A 50 8.99 6.74 -3.17
N TYR A 51 9.51 7.78 -2.52
CA TYR A 51 10.34 7.65 -1.33
C TYR A 51 9.50 7.30 -0.10
N GLY A 52 8.40 8.02 0.13
CA GLY A 52 7.55 7.79 1.29
C GLY A 52 6.84 6.44 1.25
N GLU A 53 6.18 6.11 0.13
CA GLU A 53 5.49 4.83 -0.04
C GLU A 53 6.46 3.65 -0.10
N GLY A 54 7.62 3.84 -0.75
CA GLY A 54 8.67 2.82 -0.81
C GLY A 54 9.26 2.51 0.56
N TRP A 55 9.47 3.53 1.40
CA TRP A 55 9.88 3.34 2.79
C TRP A 55 8.82 2.56 3.59
N ALA A 56 7.56 2.99 3.53
CA ALA A 56 6.48 2.35 4.25
C ALA A 56 6.29 0.88 3.82
N LEU A 57 6.36 0.58 2.53
CA LEU A 57 6.34 -0.80 2.03
C LEU A 57 7.54 -1.61 2.54
N TYR A 58 8.73 -1.03 2.55
CA TYR A 58 9.91 -1.68 3.12
C TYR A 58 9.70 -2.01 4.60
N THR A 59 9.10 -1.12 5.38
CA THR A 59 8.85 -1.37 6.80
C THR A 59 7.89 -2.53 7.06
N GLU A 60 6.96 -2.81 6.17
CA GLU A 60 6.11 -4.00 6.26
C GLU A 60 6.96 -5.29 6.24
N SER A 61 8.03 -5.35 5.44
CA SER A 61 8.91 -6.51 5.38
C SER A 61 9.71 -6.76 6.66
N LEU A 62 9.90 -5.74 7.51
CA LEU A 62 10.64 -5.84 8.77
C LEU A 62 9.83 -6.50 9.91
N GLY A 63 8.55 -6.79 9.71
CA GLY A 63 7.66 -7.23 10.78
C GLY A 63 8.18 -8.43 11.58
N LYS A 64 8.76 -9.44 10.90
CA LYS A 64 9.34 -10.60 11.60
C LYS A 64 10.54 -10.24 12.47
N GLU A 65 11.40 -9.35 12.00
CA GLU A 65 12.56 -8.88 12.76
C GLU A 65 12.15 -8.04 13.97
N LEU A 66 11.01 -7.36 13.87
CA LEU A 66 10.41 -6.56 14.93
C LEU A 66 9.53 -7.38 15.90
N GLY A 67 9.42 -8.70 15.69
CA GLY A 67 8.65 -9.59 16.56
C GLY A 67 7.15 -9.64 16.25
N LEU A 68 6.74 -9.13 15.10
CA LEU A 68 5.38 -9.22 14.55
C LEU A 68 5.23 -10.44 13.63
N TYR A 69 4.06 -10.59 13.03
CA TYR A 69 3.72 -11.72 12.15
C TYR A 69 3.91 -13.09 12.82
N THR A 70 3.63 -13.16 14.12
CA THR A 70 3.64 -14.42 14.87
C THR A 70 2.46 -15.31 14.47
N ASP A 71 1.36 -14.71 14.04
CA ASP A 71 0.24 -15.40 13.39
C ASP A 71 0.53 -15.50 11.87
N PRO A 72 0.53 -16.73 11.29
CA PRO A 72 0.71 -16.93 9.86
C PRO A 72 -0.26 -16.14 8.98
N TYR A 73 -1.47 -15.86 9.46
CA TYR A 73 -2.44 -15.05 8.72
C TYR A 73 -2.03 -13.60 8.63
N GLN A 74 -1.38 -13.03 9.65
CA GLN A 74 -0.82 -11.67 9.57
C GLN A 74 0.32 -11.59 8.55
N TYR A 75 1.17 -12.61 8.51
CA TYR A 75 2.21 -12.70 7.49
C TYR A 75 1.64 -12.86 6.08
N PHE A 76 0.60 -13.67 5.92
CA PHE A 76 -0.13 -13.79 4.66
C PHE A 76 -0.73 -12.44 4.23
N GLY A 77 -1.29 -11.68 5.16
CA GLY A 77 -1.80 -10.33 4.90
C GLY A 77 -0.72 -9.37 4.36
N MET A 78 0.49 -9.43 4.93
CA MET A 78 1.63 -8.66 4.41
C MET A 78 1.97 -9.06 2.97
N LEU A 79 2.05 -10.36 2.68
CA LEU A 79 2.32 -10.85 1.32
C LEU A 79 1.23 -10.44 0.33
N THR A 80 -0.02 -10.41 0.75
CA THR A 80 -1.16 -9.95 -0.06
C THR A 80 -1.02 -8.45 -0.38
N SER A 81 -0.65 -7.64 0.61
CA SER A 81 -0.37 -6.20 0.43
C SER A 81 0.77 -5.97 -0.56
N GLU A 82 1.86 -6.71 -0.42
CA GLU A 82 3.02 -6.62 -1.34
C GLU A 82 2.62 -7.01 -2.78
N MET A 83 1.86 -8.09 -2.94
CA MET A 83 1.36 -8.52 -4.25
C MET A 83 0.45 -7.45 -4.88
N HIS A 84 -0.46 -6.87 -4.12
CA HIS A 84 -1.33 -5.80 -4.58
C HIS A 84 -0.52 -4.61 -5.10
N ARG A 85 0.53 -4.20 -4.39
CA ARG A 85 1.43 -3.12 -4.84
C ARG A 85 2.23 -3.51 -6.09
N ALA A 86 2.67 -4.75 -6.21
CA ALA A 86 3.31 -5.24 -7.43
C ALA A 86 2.37 -5.20 -8.65
N ILE A 87 1.10 -5.55 -8.46
CA ILE A 87 0.07 -5.47 -9.50
C ILE A 87 -0.16 -4.03 -9.95
N ARG A 88 -0.16 -3.05 -9.03
CA ARG A 88 -0.25 -1.61 -9.36
C ARG A 88 0.80 -1.19 -10.38
N LEU A 89 2.04 -1.66 -10.25
CA LEU A 89 3.12 -1.34 -11.21
C LEU A 89 2.79 -1.80 -12.63
N VAL A 90 2.07 -2.90 -12.76
CA VAL A 90 1.70 -3.45 -14.08
C VAL A 90 0.46 -2.76 -14.64
N VAL A 91 -0.60 -2.65 -13.84
CA VAL A 91 -1.88 -2.11 -14.33
C VAL A 91 -1.81 -0.61 -14.62
N ASP A 92 -1.09 0.16 -13.79
CA ASP A 92 -0.89 1.59 -14.02
C ASP A 92 -0.16 1.84 -15.34
N VAL A 93 0.96 1.15 -15.56
CA VAL A 93 1.69 1.21 -16.84
C VAL A 93 0.84 0.69 -17.99
N GLY A 94 0.05 -0.37 -17.76
CA GLY A 94 -0.88 -0.91 -18.74
C GLY A 94 -1.88 0.13 -19.22
N LEU A 95 -2.56 0.79 -18.28
CA LEU A 95 -3.57 1.81 -18.56
C LEU A 95 -2.96 3.04 -19.25
N HIS A 96 -1.92 3.63 -18.67
CA HIS A 96 -1.43 4.95 -19.08
C HIS A 96 -0.43 4.92 -20.23
N THR A 97 0.24 3.79 -20.48
CA THR A 97 1.29 3.72 -21.53
C THR A 97 1.11 2.62 -22.56
N LYS A 98 0.29 1.60 -22.29
CA LYS A 98 0.07 0.46 -23.19
C LYS A 98 -1.33 0.42 -23.81
N GLY A 99 -2.18 1.38 -23.46
CA GLY A 99 -3.54 1.48 -23.98
C GLY A 99 -4.46 0.35 -23.49
N TRP A 100 -4.22 -0.20 -22.33
CA TRP A 100 -5.12 -1.18 -21.74
C TRP A 100 -6.51 -0.57 -21.51
N THR A 101 -7.53 -1.38 -21.77
CA THR A 101 -8.89 -1.03 -21.37
C THR A 101 -9.09 -1.27 -19.87
N ARG A 102 -10.12 -0.66 -19.32
CA ARG A 102 -10.57 -0.91 -17.94
C ARG A 102 -10.74 -2.41 -17.67
N GLU A 103 -11.38 -3.12 -18.58
CA GLU A 103 -11.65 -4.56 -18.48
C GLU A 103 -10.37 -5.37 -18.46
N GLN A 104 -9.38 -5.04 -19.29
CA GLN A 104 -8.08 -5.72 -19.29
C GLN A 104 -7.35 -5.54 -17.95
N ALA A 105 -7.39 -4.35 -17.36
CA ALA A 105 -6.78 -4.10 -16.05
C ALA A 105 -7.49 -4.88 -14.94
N ILE A 106 -8.83 -4.90 -14.94
CA ILE A 106 -9.63 -5.67 -13.97
C ILE A 106 -9.32 -7.16 -14.08
N GLU A 107 -9.32 -7.73 -15.29
CA GLU A 107 -9.03 -9.16 -15.49
C GLU A 107 -7.61 -9.52 -15.07
N TYR A 108 -6.63 -8.65 -15.32
CA TYR A 108 -5.26 -8.87 -14.85
C TYR A 108 -5.19 -8.92 -13.32
N SER A 109 -5.82 -7.97 -12.62
CA SER A 109 -5.88 -7.94 -11.16
C SER A 109 -6.58 -9.19 -10.61
N LYS A 110 -7.75 -9.53 -11.12
CA LYS A 110 -8.51 -10.74 -10.71
C LYS A 110 -7.71 -12.04 -10.87
N ALA A 111 -6.85 -12.11 -11.87
CA ALA A 111 -6.03 -13.29 -12.11
C ALA A 111 -4.82 -13.41 -11.19
N ASN A 112 -4.40 -12.32 -10.52
CA ASN A 112 -3.13 -12.26 -9.82
C ASN A 112 -3.21 -11.87 -8.34
N GLU A 113 -4.37 -11.40 -7.84
CA GLU A 113 -4.56 -11.05 -6.42
C GLU A 113 -5.83 -11.66 -5.84
N ALA A 114 -5.88 -11.75 -4.52
CA ALA A 114 -7.00 -12.36 -3.78
C ALA A 114 -7.94 -11.28 -3.19
N GLU A 115 -8.10 -10.16 -3.89
CA GLU A 115 -9.01 -9.10 -3.48
C GLU A 115 -10.43 -9.32 -4.02
N PRO A 116 -11.48 -8.87 -3.30
CA PRO A 116 -12.84 -8.89 -3.80
C PRO A 116 -12.97 -8.09 -5.10
N GLU A 117 -13.77 -8.59 -6.04
CA GLU A 117 -13.96 -7.93 -7.34
C GLU A 117 -14.40 -6.46 -7.21
N GLU A 118 -15.26 -6.15 -6.25
CA GLU A 118 -15.71 -4.78 -5.99
C GLU A 118 -14.55 -3.86 -5.61
N SER A 119 -13.58 -4.35 -4.83
CA SER A 119 -12.37 -3.62 -4.45
C SER A 119 -11.46 -3.40 -5.65
N ILE A 120 -11.25 -4.44 -6.45
CA ILE A 120 -10.45 -4.37 -7.69
C ILE A 120 -11.04 -3.34 -8.65
N VAL A 121 -12.35 -3.39 -8.89
CA VAL A 121 -13.02 -2.43 -9.77
C VAL A 121 -12.84 -1.01 -9.28
N ALA A 122 -13.05 -0.75 -7.99
CA ALA A 122 -12.90 0.58 -7.41
C ALA A 122 -11.46 1.10 -7.54
N GLU A 123 -10.46 0.24 -7.32
CA GLU A 123 -9.04 0.60 -7.47
C GLU A 123 -8.67 0.91 -8.93
N ILE A 124 -9.08 0.08 -9.88
CA ILE A 124 -8.80 0.33 -11.30
C ILE A 124 -9.46 1.64 -11.77
N GLU A 125 -10.71 1.90 -11.38
CA GLU A 125 -11.39 3.17 -11.71
C GLU A 125 -10.69 4.38 -11.08
N ARG A 126 -10.15 4.22 -9.89
CA ARG A 126 -9.34 5.26 -9.24
C ARG A 126 -8.07 5.57 -10.03
N TYR A 127 -7.37 4.55 -10.54
CA TYR A 127 -6.15 4.76 -11.36
C TYR A 127 -6.45 5.45 -12.68
N MET A 128 -7.61 5.19 -13.27
CA MET A 128 -8.03 5.86 -14.51
C MET A 128 -8.39 7.33 -14.32
N ALA A 129 -8.72 7.75 -13.10
CA ALA A 129 -9.15 9.12 -12.79
C ALA A 129 -7.99 10.10 -12.51
N ILE A 130 -6.75 9.62 -12.45
CA ILE A 130 -5.54 10.39 -12.20
C ILE A 130 -4.76 10.51 -13.50
#